data_434a7e074da3e04a0fa69e5320728753
#
_entry.id   434a7e074da3e04a0fa69e5320728753
#
_cell.length_a   1.000
_cell.length_b   1.000
_cell.length_c   1.000
_cell.angle_alpha   90.00
_cell.angle_beta   90.00
_cell.angle_gamma   90.00
#
_symmetry.space_group_name_H-M   'P 1'
#
loop_
_entity.id
_entity.type
_entity.pdbx_description
1 polymer ?
#
loop_
_entity_poly.entity_id
_entity_poly.type
_entity_poly.pdbx_seq_one_letter_code
_entity_poly.pdbx_strand_id
1 'polypeptide(L)'
;MIKSKWSIIIFVLLQPIWDYYNLIREIECTNRQLKNDLNLRPIYHQKDESSDAHLFFGLLTYWVVNTIRYGLKQSIIKCYWTEIIRHMSTQKLVTTNATNALGEAIVFRQCSCPSKSAKEIYDALKFKHAPFKKIQICRTQS
;
A
#
# COMPACT_ATOMS: atom_id res chain seq x y z
N MET A 1 49.02 12.51 -19.55
CA MET A 1 48.79 11.47 -18.51
C MET A 1 48.40 12.03 -17.13
N ILE A 2 48.46 13.32 -16.86
CA ILE A 2 48.11 13.96 -15.56
C ILE A 2 46.59 14.27 -15.45
N LYS A 3 45.95 14.62 -16.55
CA LYS A 3 44.49 14.99 -16.55
C LYS A 3 43.53 13.85 -16.10
N SER A 4 43.89 12.60 -16.33
CA SER A 4 43.05 11.44 -15.94
C SER A 4 43.06 11.16 -14.43
N LYS A 5 44.13 11.44 -13.74
CA LYS A 5 44.22 11.24 -12.27
C LYS A 5 43.37 12.25 -11.48
N TRP A 6 43.37 13.50 -11.91
CA TRP A 6 42.55 14.54 -11.27
C TRP A 6 41.02 14.28 -11.47
N SER A 7 40.64 13.80 -12.63
CA SER A 7 39.25 13.40 -12.90
C SER A 7 38.74 12.32 -11.95
N ILE A 8 39.57 11.32 -11.68
CA ILE A 8 39.26 10.21 -10.78
C ILE A 8 39.17 10.70 -9.33
N ILE A 9 40.14 11.54 -8.90
CA ILE A 9 40.14 12.12 -7.54
C ILE A 9 38.92 12.97 -7.29
N ILE A 10 38.54 13.84 -8.23
CA ILE A 10 37.35 14.66 -8.16
C ILE A 10 36.09 13.78 -8.11
N PHE A 11 36.00 12.74 -8.91
CA PHE A 11 34.87 11.82 -8.91
C PHE A 11 34.72 11.10 -7.56
N VAL A 12 35.82 10.60 -6.99
CA VAL A 12 35.80 9.93 -5.67
C VAL A 12 35.42 10.88 -4.55
N LEU A 13 35.85 12.14 -4.61
CA LEU A 13 35.48 13.15 -3.60
C LEU A 13 34.04 13.65 -3.73
N LEU A 14 33.47 13.65 -4.94
CA LEU A 14 32.10 14.07 -5.19
C LEU A 14 31.07 12.95 -4.90
N GLN A 15 31.48 11.69 -4.93
CA GLN A 15 30.57 10.57 -4.71
C GLN A 15 29.86 10.63 -3.34
N PRO A 16 30.54 10.86 -2.21
CA PRO A 16 29.87 11.00 -0.92
C PRO A 16 28.88 12.16 -0.88
N ILE A 17 29.20 13.29 -1.50
CA ILE A 17 28.30 14.44 -1.59
C ILE A 17 27.03 14.09 -2.36
N TRP A 18 27.17 13.36 -3.46
CA TRP A 18 26.06 12.86 -4.27
C TRP A 18 25.20 11.87 -3.50
N ASP A 19 25.81 10.99 -2.71
CA ASP A 19 25.11 10.01 -1.89
C ASP A 19 24.33 10.68 -0.76
N TYR A 20 24.91 11.69 -0.10
CA TYR A 20 24.21 12.52 0.88
C TYR A 20 23.04 13.30 0.27
N TYR A 21 23.23 13.87 -0.90
CA TYR A 21 22.14 14.57 -1.61
C TYR A 21 20.98 13.62 -1.93
N ASN A 22 21.27 12.43 -2.43
CA ASN A 22 20.24 11.43 -2.68
C ASN A 22 19.52 10.98 -1.40
N LEU A 23 20.25 10.79 -0.31
CA LEU A 23 19.67 10.47 0.99
C LEU A 23 18.71 11.57 1.47
N ILE A 24 19.08 12.83 1.36
CA ILE A 24 18.22 13.97 1.73
C ILE A 24 16.94 13.93 0.86
N ARG A 25 17.05 13.70 -0.45
CA ARG A 25 15.89 13.57 -1.33
C ARG A 25 14.98 12.42 -0.93
N GLU A 26 15.52 11.30 -0.50
CA GLU A 26 14.73 10.17 -0.02
C GLU A 26 13.98 10.51 1.26
N ILE A 27 14.63 11.20 2.20
CA ILE A 27 14.01 11.69 3.44
C ILE A 27 12.86 12.66 3.12
N GLU A 28 13.09 13.62 2.24
CA GLU A 28 12.05 14.57 1.81
C GLU A 28 10.87 13.87 1.12
N CYS A 29 11.15 12.91 0.25
CA CYS A 29 10.13 12.11 -0.42
C CYS A 29 9.30 11.32 0.59
N THR A 30 9.96 10.71 1.58
CA THR A 30 9.31 9.97 2.66
C THR A 30 8.38 10.88 3.48
N ASN A 31 8.87 12.04 3.90
CA ASN A 31 8.09 13.02 4.65
C ASN A 31 6.89 13.54 3.84
N ARG A 32 7.04 13.74 2.54
CA ARG A 32 5.96 14.12 1.63
C ARG A 32 4.90 13.04 1.53
N GLN A 33 5.30 11.78 1.42
CA GLN A 33 4.38 10.65 1.36
C GLN A 33 3.59 10.49 2.66
N LEU A 34 4.26 10.57 3.82
CA LEU A 34 3.60 10.52 5.12
C LEU A 34 2.56 11.64 5.27
N LYS A 35 2.91 12.84 4.83
CA LYS A 35 2.05 14.01 4.95
C LYS A 35 0.87 14.00 3.98
N ASN A 36 1.12 13.70 2.71
CA ASN A 36 0.15 13.90 1.62
C ASN A 36 -0.58 12.61 1.24
N ASP A 37 0.16 11.51 1.08
CA ASP A 37 -0.43 10.26 0.58
C ASP A 37 -1.13 9.48 1.70
N LEU A 38 -0.61 9.57 2.93
CA LEU A 38 -1.11 8.83 4.09
C LEU A 38 -1.87 9.71 5.09
N ASN A 39 -2.03 11.01 4.80
CA ASN A 39 -2.75 11.96 5.65
C ASN A 39 -2.35 11.92 7.13
N LEU A 40 -1.05 11.71 7.42
CA LEU A 40 -0.56 11.65 8.79
C LEU A 40 -0.69 12.99 9.54
N ARG A 41 -0.89 14.08 8.84
CA ARG A 41 -1.07 15.42 9.41
C ARG A 41 -2.37 16.06 8.91
N PRO A 42 -3.00 16.90 9.75
CA PRO A 42 -2.64 17.30 11.09
C PRO A 42 -3.01 16.25 12.15
N ILE A 43 -2.24 16.23 13.28
CA ILE A 43 -2.52 15.39 14.44
C ILE A 43 -3.31 16.25 15.44
N TYR A 44 -4.55 15.85 15.75
CA TYR A 44 -5.46 16.60 16.63
C TYR A 44 -5.60 15.97 18.04
N HIS A 45 -4.76 14.99 18.35
CA HIS A 45 -4.84 14.32 19.63
C HIS A 45 -4.29 15.23 20.76
N GLN A 46 -5.02 15.29 21.87
CA GLN A 46 -4.63 16.04 23.07
C GLN A 46 -3.80 15.20 24.04
N LYS A 47 -3.90 13.87 23.96
CA LYS A 47 -3.19 12.92 24.82
C LYS A 47 -1.95 12.39 24.09
N ASP A 48 -0.82 12.34 24.79
CA ASP A 48 0.45 11.84 24.25
C ASP A 48 0.35 10.40 23.75
N GLU A 49 -0.28 9.51 24.53
CA GLU A 49 -0.50 8.11 24.13
C GLU A 49 -1.26 7.98 22.81
N SER A 50 -2.26 8.83 22.57
CA SER A 50 -3.02 8.83 21.32
C SER A 50 -2.19 9.38 20.15
N SER A 51 -1.30 10.34 20.41
CA SER A 51 -0.37 10.87 19.42
C SER A 51 0.68 9.84 19.04
N ASP A 52 1.23 9.13 20.02
CA ASP A 52 2.20 8.05 19.79
C ASP A 52 1.58 6.90 18.99
N ALA A 53 0.36 6.48 19.34
CA ALA A 53 -0.37 5.47 18.59
C ALA A 53 -0.61 5.91 17.14
N HIS A 54 -0.99 7.17 16.92
CA HIS A 54 -1.20 7.72 15.58
C HIS A 54 0.10 7.70 14.75
N LEU A 55 1.21 8.12 15.35
CA LEU A 55 2.53 8.10 14.70
C LEU A 55 2.97 6.66 14.38
N PHE A 56 2.77 5.74 15.31
CA PHE A 56 3.10 4.33 15.12
C PHE A 56 2.31 3.72 13.94
N PHE A 57 0.99 3.95 13.90
CA PHE A 57 0.16 3.49 12.78
C PHE A 57 0.54 4.16 11.45
N GLY A 58 0.94 5.42 11.49
CA GLY A 58 1.47 6.13 10.32
C GLY A 58 2.72 5.48 9.76
N LEU A 59 3.68 5.14 10.61
CA LEU A 59 4.91 4.44 10.22
C LEU A 59 4.63 3.02 9.70
N LEU A 60 3.73 2.29 10.36
CA LEU A 60 3.30 0.96 9.92
C LEU A 60 2.66 1.03 8.52
N THR A 61 1.75 1.99 8.31
CA THR A 61 1.12 2.23 7.02
C THR A 61 2.15 2.56 5.95
N TYR A 62 3.11 3.42 6.26
CA TYR A 62 4.22 3.74 5.36
C TYR A 62 5.01 2.49 4.95
N TRP A 63 5.31 1.61 5.89
CA TRP A 63 6.00 0.35 5.63
C TRP A 63 5.21 -0.56 4.68
N VAL A 64 3.92 -0.74 4.95
CA VAL A 64 3.03 -1.56 4.11
C VAL A 64 2.97 -0.98 2.69
N VAL A 65 2.76 0.33 2.55
CA VAL A 65 2.71 1.01 1.25
C VAL A 65 4.00 0.82 0.45
N ASN A 66 5.15 1.02 1.11
CA ASN A 66 6.44 0.83 0.42
C ASN A 66 6.72 -0.61 0.05
N THR A 67 6.30 -1.57 0.86
CA THR A 67 6.41 -3.01 0.53
C THR A 67 5.59 -3.34 -0.72
N ILE A 68 4.36 -2.83 -0.81
CA ILE A 68 3.52 -2.99 -2.00
C ILE A 68 4.18 -2.35 -3.22
N ARG A 69 4.64 -1.10 -3.10
CA ARG A 69 5.31 -0.38 -4.19
C ARG A 69 6.58 -1.09 -4.66
N TYR A 70 7.36 -1.62 -3.73
CA TYR A 70 8.56 -2.40 -4.05
C TYR A 70 8.20 -3.67 -4.82
N GLY A 71 7.19 -4.43 -4.37
CA GLY A 71 6.71 -5.61 -5.08
C GLY A 71 6.24 -5.31 -6.51
N LEU A 72 5.48 -4.22 -6.71
CA LEU A 72 5.04 -3.78 -8.03
C LEU A 72 6.20 -3.33 -8.92
N LYS A 73 7.20 -2.65 -8.35
CA LYS A 73 8.40 -2.24 -9.08
C LYS A 73 9.22 -3.44 -9.58
N GLN A 74 9.30 -4.51 -8.80
CA GLN A 74 9.95 -5.77 -9.22
C GLN A 74 9.24 -6.43 -10.40
N SER A 75 7.93 -6.25 -10.50
CA SER A 75 7.10 -6.76 -11.61
C SER A 75 7.00 -5.78 -12.79
N ILE A 76 7.87 -4.74 -12.84
CA ILE A 76 7.94 -3.72 -13.90
C ILE A 76 6.66 -2.85 -14.00
N ILE A 77 5.77 -2.93 -13.03
CA ILE A 77 4.56 -2.10 -12.99
C ILE A 77 4.92 -0.75 -12.37
N LYS A 78 4.94 0.29 -13.21
CA LYS A 78 5.21 1.69 -12.81
C LYS A 78 3.89 2.42 -12.60
N CYS A 79 3.25 2.21 -11.46
CA CYS A 79 2.02 2.93 -11.08
C CYS A 79 2.30 3.88 -9.91
N TYR A 80 1.71 5.07 -9.96
CA TYR A 80 1.66 5.97 -8.80
C TYR A 80 0.72 5.40 -7.74
N TRP A 81 0.98 5.72 -6.47
CA TRP A 81 0.15 5.24 -5.36
C TRP A 81 -1.33 5.58 -5.52
N THR A 82 -1.64 6.78 -5.96
CA THR A 82 -3.00 7.23 -6.26
C THR A 82 -3.71 6.39 -7.32
N GLU A 83 -2.99 5.92 -8.33
CA GLU A 83 -3.54 5.03 -9.35
C GLU A 83 -3.81 3.63 -8.80
N ILE A 84 -2.89 3.10 -7.97
CA ILE A 84 -3.09 1.83 -7.29
C ILE A 84 -4.36 1.89 -6.43
N ILE A 85 -4.51 2.93 -5.60
CA ILE A 85 -5.73 3.14 -4.80
C ILE A 85 -6.96 3.22 -5.70
N ARG A 86 -6.92 3.98 -6.78
CA ARG A 86 -8.04 4.12 -7.72
C ARG A 86 -8.48 2.77 -8.30
N HIS A 87 -7.55 1.94 -8.74
CA HIS A 87 -7.86 0.62 -9.27
C HIS A 87 -8.36 -0.33 -8.18
N MET A 88 -7.74 -0.32 -7.00
CA MET A 88 -8.10 -1.23 -5.91
C MET A 88 -9.38 -0.81 -5.18
N SER A 89 -9.76 0.48 -5.19
CA SER A 89 -11.02 0.96 -4.60
C SER A 89 -12.27 0.44 -5.29
N THR A 90 -12.14 -0.06 -6.53
CA THR A 90 -13.24 -0.73 -7.24
C THR A 90 -13.52 -2.12 -6.68
N GLN A 91 -12.60 -2.67 -5.89
CA GLN A 91 -12.76 -3.97 -5.28
C GLN A 91 -13.63 -3.87 -4.03
N LYS A 92 -14.80 -4.49 -4.09
CA LYS A 92 -15.80 -4.48 -3.01
C LYS A 92 -16.06 -5.90 -2.53
N LEU A 93 -16.27 -6.03 -1.23
CA LEU A 93 -16.81 -7.24 -0.64
C LEU A 93 -18.30 -7.02 -0.40
N VAL A 94 -19.13 -7.78 -1.11
CA VAL A 94 -20.59 -7.74 -0.94
C VAL A 94 -21.00 -8.89 -0.03
N THR A 95 -21.77 -8.57 1.00
CA THR A 95 -22.40 -9.55 1.87
C THR A 95 -23.91 -9.49 1.65
N THR A 96 -24.48 -10.58 1.20
CA THR A 96 -25.92 -10.72 0.98
C THR A 96 -26.47 -11.67 2.02
N ASN A 97 -27.51 -11.23 2.71
CA ASN A 97 -28.27 -12.05 3.66
C ASN A 97 -29.58 -12.46 2.97
N ALA A 98 -29.87 -13.74 2.98
CA ALA A 98 -31.11 -14.28 2.43
C ALA A 98 -31.68 -15.30 3.42
N THR A 99 -32.99 -15.53 3.37
CA THR A 99 -33.63 -16.60 4.13
C THR A 99 -34.14 -17.63 3.12
N ASN A 100 -33.83 -18.90 3.33
CA ASN A 100 -34.34 -19.96 2.46
C ASN A 100 -35.81 -20.32 2.84
N ALA A 101 -36.43 -21.20 2.05
CA ALA A 101 -37.80 -21.64 2.30
C ALA A 101 -37.97 -22.43 3.62
N LEU A 102 -36.88 -22.88 4.23
CA LEU A 102 -36.85 -23.59 5.50
C LEU A 102 -36.63 -22.67 6.71
N GLY A 103 -36.59 -21.33 6.49
CA GLY A 103 -36.34 -20.36 7.55
C GLY A 103 -34.88 -20.20 7.95
N GLU A 104 -33.94 -20.86 7.28
CA GLU A 104 -32.51 -20.75 7.60
C GLU A 104 -31.92 -19.47 7.00
N ALA A 105 -31.15 -18.73 7.79
CA ALA A 105 -30.42 -17.57 7.32
C ALA A 105 -29.14 -17.99 6.57
N ILE A 106 -29.03 -17.55 5.32
CA ILE A 106 -27.87 -17.79 4.46
C ILE A 106 -27.13 -16.49 4.31
N VAL A 107 -25.85 -16.48 4.69
CA VAL A 107 -24.93 -15.34 4.49
C VAL A 107 -24.00 -15.68 3.35
N PHE A 108 -24.11 -14.93 2.27
CA PHE A 108 -23.26 -15.08 1.09
C PHE A 108 -22.31 -13.89 0.99
N ARG A 109 -21.01 -14.18 0.98
CA ARG A 109 -19.96 -13.17 0.80
C ARG A 109 -19.23 -13.41 -0.52
N GLN A 110 -19.15 -12.37 -1.32
CA GLN A 110 -18.49 -12.42 -2.62
C GLN A 110 -17.73 -11.12 -2.90
N CYS A 111 -16.52 -11.27 -3.44
CA CYS A 111 -15.76 -10.13 -3.98
C CYS A 111 -16.30 -9.73 -5.35
N SER A 112 -16.22 -8.43 -5.66
CA SER A 112 -16.43 -7.95 -7.02
C SER A 112 -15.40 -8.56 -7.97
N CYS A 113 -15.75 -8.70 -9.25
CA CYS A 113 -14.80 -9.11 -10.28
C CYS A 113 -13.75 -8.01 -10.49
N PRO A 114 -12.45 -8.33 -10.38
CA PRO A 114 -11.41 -7.34 -10.56
C PRO A 114 -11.33 -6.90 -12.03
N SER A 115 -11.10 -5.61 -12.25
CA SER A 115 -10.76 -5.03 -13.55
C SER A 115 -9.43 -5.60 -14.05
N LYS A 116 -9.12 -5.40 -15.35
CA LYS A 116 -7.84 -5.85 -15.92
C LYS A 116 -6.64 -5.31 -15.14
N SER A 117 -6.62 -4.01 -14.86
CA SER A 117 -5.53 -3.38 -14.09
C SER A 117 -5.45 -3.89 -12.65
N ALA A 118 -6.59 -4.16 -12.00
CA ALA A 118 -6.60 -4.75 -10.66
C ALA A 118 -6.06 -6.19 -10.67
N LYS A 119 -6.35 -6.98 -11.70
CA LYS A 119 -5.76 -8.33 -11.87
C LYS A 119 -4.26 -8.28 -12.00
N GLU A 120 -3.73 -7.37 -12.83
CA GLU A 120 -2.29 -7.19 -13.01
C GLU A 120 -1.59 -6.86 -11.67
N ILE A 121 -2.22 -6.02 -10.82
CA ILE A 121 -1.72 -5.72 -9.48
C ILE A 121 -1.75 -6.95 -8.57
N TYR A 122 -2.85 -7.73 -8.58
CA TYR A 122 -2.95 -8.96 -7.79
C TYR A 122 -1.90 -9.98 -8.21
N ASP A 123 -1.69 -10.18 -9.52
CA ASP A 123 -0.70 -11.12 -10.06
C ASP A 123 0.72 -10.71 -9.69
N ALA A 124 1.04 -9.42 -9.82
CA ALA A 124 2.34 -8.87 -9.45
C ALA A 124 2.68 -9.07 -7.96
N LEU A 125 1.67 -8.97 -7.09
CA LEU A 125 1.80 -9.18 -5.65
C LEU A 125 1.55 -10.63 -5.22
N LYS A 126 1.27 -11.54 -6.17
CA LYS A 126 0.97 -12.95 -5.94
C LYS A 126 -0.25 -13.18 -5.04
N PHE A 127 -1.24 -12.29 -5.12
CA PHE A 127 -2.49 -12.43 -4.40
C PHE A 127 -3.57 -13.10 -5.26
N LYS A 128 -4.53 -13.73 -4.58
CA LYS A 128 -5.71 -14.33 -5.25
C LYS A 128 -6.66 -13.23 -5.73
N HIS A 129 -7.21 -13.35 -6.94
CA HIS A 129 -8.16 -12.39 -7.52
C HIS A 129 -9.50 -12.30 -6.77
N ALA A 130 -9.89 -13.36 -6.07
CA ALA A 130 -11.10 -13.42 -5.27
C ALA A 130 -10.77 -14.01 -3.89
N PRO A 131 -10.13 -13.22 -3.00
CA PRO A 131 -9.67 -13.73 -1.70
C PRO A 131 -10.80 -14.13 -0.77
N PHE A 132 -12.02 -13.57 -0.98
CA PHE A 132 -13.19 -13.84 -0.14
C PHE A 132 -14.34 -14.39 -0.97
N LYS A 133 -14.46 -15.71 -1.02
CA LYS A 133 -15.66 -16.40 -1.44
C LYS A 133 -16.07 -17.32 -0.30
N LYS A 134 -17.07 -16.93 0.47
CA LYS A 134 -17.55 -17.71 1.61
C LYS A 134 -19.07 -17.73 1.61
N ILE A 135 -19.63 -18.92 1.68
CA ILE A 135 -21.05 -19.13 1.94
C ILE A 135 -21.14 -19.69 3.37
N GLN A 136 -21.94 -19.07 4.20
CA GLN A 136 -22.21 -19.52 5.54
C GLN A 136 -23.71 -19.66 5.73
N ILE A 137 -24.15 -20.84 6.13
CA ILE A 137 -25.53 -21.12 6.46
C ILE A 137 -25.61 -21.11 7.98
N CYS A 138 -26.39 -20.19 8.54
CA CYS A 138 -26.67 -20.13 9.96
C CYS A 138 -28.07 -20.68 10.20
N ARG A 139 -28.17 -21.81 10.89
CA ARG A 139 -29.48 -22.29 11.36
C ARG A 139 -29.93 -21.42 12.51
N THR A 140 -31.09 -20.79 12.38
CA THR A 140 -31.73 -20.14 13.52
C THR A 140 -32.25 -21.27 14.42
N GLN A 141 -31.68 -21.41 15.62
CA GLN A 141 -32.29 -22.27 16.64
C GLN A 141 -33.59 -21.56 17.06
N SER A 142 -34.71 -22.14 16.71
CA SER A 142 -36.04 -21.81 17.21
C SER A 142 -36.18 -22.26 18.66
#